data_5a488a9fae8232841d0fcdeb53a9612e
#
_entry.id   5a488a9fae8232841d0fcdeb53a9612e
#
_cell.length_a   1.000
_cell.length_b   1.000
_cell.length_c   1.000
_cell.angle_alpha   90.00
_cell.angle_beta   90.00
_cell.angle_gamma   90.00
#
_symmetry.space_group_name_H-M   'P 1'
#
loop_
_entity.id
_entity.type
_entity.pdbx_description
1 polymer ?
#
loop_
_entity_poly.entity_id
_entity_poly.type
_entity_poly.pdbx_seq_one_letter_code
_entity_poly.pdbx_strand_id
1 'polypeptide(L)'
;MRRFLLLLLILSPLMSAHADTKIAMRVLRDECLGCHKPGKAKGGLLLTTREKMLLGGDNGTSVIPGKVAESPLYQLVLEEADPHMPPKKQISKAQIAALDAWIKAGAPWDASVFDELPKAAPVALTPLPATYQPVLALAISPDEKRLAIAAGSRVHLHDLSKPENPRIGSLSGHDEAVQSVVWTQDGKMLITGGFRQIRLWDATTLQSTGQITTAFVGNLTALALTADQRTLFVADGEAGGAGFIHRMDLVEKKVLATWKAHDDNIYALKLSPDGKALASAAADKLARLWNVADGKLISSYEGHTNHVLSVAFNKDATQLATAGADREIKVWDVKSREQDVTLGDKKTAFTALAWTPDGKALVAVTEKGGGSIYTELKKHDGAQRSDTAKQAKLASAGGMLYSVAVTGDAKRVFAGGDDGKVWLWDGAGKQTGSIAP
;
A
#
# COMPACT_ATOMS: atom_id res chain seq x y z
N MET A 1 -19.11 65.46 -24.74
CA MET A 1 -20.09 64.37 -24.43
C MET A 1 -19.50 63.02 -24.83
N ARG A 2 -18.84 62.35 -23.91
CA ARG A 2 -18.29 60.97 -24.10
C ARG A 2 -19.19 60.00 -23.33
N ARG A 3 -19.91 59.14 -24.05
CA ARG A 3 -20.72 58.04 -23.49
C ARG A 3 -19.76 56.94 -23.06
N PHE A 4 -19.69 56.65 -21.76
CA PHE A 4 -19.11 55.46 -21.21
C PHE A 4 -20.11 54.32 -21.40
N LEU A 5 -19.72 53.31 -22.19
CA LEU A 5 -20.44 52.04 -22.31
C LEU A 5 -19.99 51.16 -21.16
N LEU A 6 -20.89 50.91 -20.21
CA LEU A 6 -20.68 49.93 -19.11
C LEU A 6 -20.93 48.54 -19.68
N LEU A 7 -19.84 47.80 -19.91
CA LEU A 7 -19.93 46.38 -20.25
C LEU A 7 -20.17 45.59 -18.96
N LEU A 8 -21.43 45.22 -18.67
CA LEU A 8 -21.75 44.23 -17.66
C LEU A 8 -21.25 42.87 -18.16
N LEU A 9 -20.16 42.37 -17.59
CA LEU A 9 -19.76 40.95 -17.68
C LEU A 9 -20.79 40.11 -16.90
N ILE A 10 -21.69 39.49 -17.63
CA ILE A 10 -22.54 38.39 -17.11
C ILE A 10 -21.60 37.20 -16.95
N LEU A 11 -20.98 37.06 -15.77
CA LEU A 11 -20.30 35.82 -15.38
C LEU A 11 -21.35 34.72 -15.27
N SER A 12 -21.24 33.76 -16.14
CA SER A 12 -22.21 32.73 -16.49
C SER A 12 -22.54 31.77 -15.36
N PRO A 13 -23.80 31.28 -15.29
CA PRO A 13 -24.25 30.22 -14.37
C PRO A 13 -23.59 28.84 -14.64
N LEU A 14 -22.82 28.70 -15.70
CA LEU A 14 -22.11 27.48 -16.07
C LEU A 14 -20.97 27.09 -15.09
N MET A 15 -20.31 28.04 -14.43
CA MET A 15 -19.26 27.72 -13.46
C MET A 15 -19.84 27.17 -12.15
N SER A 16 -21.01 27.59 -11.73
CA SER A 16 -21.69 27.08 -10.51
C SER A 16 -22.16 25.63 -10.71
N ALA A 17 -22.80 25.33 -11.81
CA ALA A 17 -23.34 23.99 -12.11
C ALA A 17 -22.23 22.91 -12.18
N HIS A 18 -21.02 23.27 -12.62
CA HIS A 18 -19.90 22.32 -12.70
C HIS A 18 -19.28 22.02 -11.32
N ALA A 19 -19.23 23.02 -10.44
CA ALA A 19 -18.78 22.84 -9.07
C ALA A 19 -19.75 21.94 -8.26
N ASP A 20 -21.06 22.17 -8.41
CA ASP A 20 -22.09 21.39 -7.73
C ASP A 20 -22.10 19.92 -8.20
N THR A 21 -21.85 19.68 -9.48
CA THR A 21 -21.71 18.32 -10.04
C THR A 21 -20.58 17.57 -9.34
N LYS A 22 -19.41 18.17 -9.21
CA LYS A 22 -18.25 17.53 -8.58
C LYS A 22 -18.50 17.20 -7.11
N ILE A 23 -19.21 18.06 -6.38
CA ILE A 23 -19.54 17.82 -4.98
C ILE A 23 -20.45 16.58 -4.86
N ALA A 24 -21.51 16.49 -5.62
CA ALA A 24 -22.41 15.33 -5.61
C ALA A 24 -21.71 14.03 -6.05
N MET A 25 -20.87 14.11 -7.07
CA MET A 25 -20.09 12.95 -7.53
C MET A 25 -19.10 12.45 -6.48
N ARG A 26 -18.51 13.35 -5.66
CA ARG A 26 -17.71 12.96 -4.51
C ARG A 26 -18.53 12.27 -3.43
N VAL A 27 -19.77 12.70 -3.18
CA VAL A 27 -20.68 11.99 -2.27
C VAL A 27 -20.93 10.56 -2.76
N LEU A 28 -21.21 10.38 -4.05
CA LEU A 28 -21.37 9.03 -4.62
C LEU A 28 -20.10 8.18 -4.46
N ARG A 29 -18.94 8.75 -4.73
CA ARG A 29 -17.65 8.07 -4.59
C ARG A 29 -17.37 7.66 -3.14
N ASP A 30 -17.48 8.60 -2.22
CA ASP A 30 -16.98 8.43 -0.85
C ASP A 30 -17.98 7.68 0.03
N GLU A 31 -19.29 7.83 -0.22
CA GLU A 31 -20.32 7.29 0.63
C GLU A 31 -21.06 6.07 0.05
N CYS A 32 -21.10 5.92 -1.27
CA CYS A 32 -21.95 4.93 -1.92
C CYS A 32 -21.17 3.81 -2.63
N LEU A 33 -20.02 4.12 -3.28
CA LEU A 33 -19.24 3.14 -4.04
C LEU A 33 -18.71 1.97 -3.21
N GLY A 34 -18.55 2.15 -1.91
CA GLY A 34 -18.13 1.06 -1.01
C GLY A 34 -19.02 -0.19 -1.10
N CYS A 35 -20.29 -0.02 -1.52
CA CYS A 35 -21.29 -1.08 -1.65
C CYS A 35 -21.87 -1.23 -3.06
N HIS A 36 -21.71 -0.23 -3.94
CA HIS A 36 -22.35 -0.16 -5.26
C HIS A 36 -21.35 -0.10 -6.41
N LYS A 37 -20.38 -1.02 -6.43
CA LYS A 37 -19.33 -1.16 -7.46
C LYS A 37 -19.26 -2.60 -7.99
N PRO A 38 -18.59 -2.86 -9.12
CA PRO A 38 -18.34 -4.21 -9.61
C PRO A 38 -17.76 -5.12 -8.53
N GLY A 39 -18.28 -6.34 -8.43
CA GLY A 39 -17.90 -7.29 -7.37
C GLY A 39 -18.59 -7.07 -6.01
N LYS A 40 -19.31 -5.94 -5.82
CA LYS A 40 -20.07 -5.62 -4.61
C LYS A 40 -21.31 -4.78 -4.91
N ALA A 41 -22.12 -5.21 -5.89
CA ALA A 41 -23.32 -4.52 -6.30
C ALA A 41 -24.51 -4.90 -5.41
N LYS A 42 -24.62 -4.30 -4.22
CA LYS A 42 -25.78 -4.52 -3.35
C LYS A 42 -27.06 -4.01 -3.99
N GLY A 43 -28.11 -4.85 -4.00
CA GLY A 43 -29.37 -4.56 -4.69
C GLY A 43 -29.21 -4.39 -6.22
N GLY A 44 -28.20 -5.03 -6.82
CA GLY A 44 -27.93 -4.92 -8.26
C GLY A 44 -27.45 -3.55 -8.73
N LEU A 45 -27.43 -2.51 -7.87
CA LEU A 45 -27.09 -1.14 -8.23
C LEU A 45 -25.60 -0.93 -8.41
N LEU A 46 -25.22 -0.32 -9.53
CA LEU A 46 -23.86 0.09 -9.85
C LEU A 46 -23.79 1.61 -10.05
N LEU A 47 -22.91 2.28 -9.29
CA LEU A 47 -22.71 3.74 -9.34
C LEU A 47 -21.37 4.12 -9.98
N THR A 48 -20.81 3.30 -10.84
CA THR A 48 -19.51 3.52 -11.48
C THR A 48 -19.55 4.27 -12.79
N THR A 49 -20.72 4.33 -13.43
CA THR A 49 -20.98 5.15 -14.64
C THR A 49 -22.39 5.72 -14.58
N ARG A 50 -22.60 6.85 -15.28
CA ARG A 50 -23.93 7.46 -15.38
C ARG A 50 -24.98 6.51 -15.92
N GLU A 51 -24.66 5.74 -16.95
CA GLU A 51 -25.56 4.77 -17.57
C GLU A 51 -26.01 3.70 -16.58
N LYS A 52 -25.08 3.10 -15.84
CA LYS A 52 -25.37 2.08 -14.83
C LYS A 52 -26.18 2.62 -13.67
N MET A 53 -25.89 3.84 -13.22
CA MET A 53 -26.67 4.52 -12.19
C MET A 53 -28.10 4.77 -12.64
N LEU A 54 -28.32 5.27 -13.87
CA LEU A 54 -29.65 5.53 -14.41
C LEU A 54 -30.41 4.25 -14.72
N LEU A 55 -29.71 3.16 -15.10
CA LEU A 55 -30.34 1.84 -15.29
C LEU A 55 -30.94 1.34 -13.96
N GLY A 56 -30.28 1.67 -12.82
CA GLY A 56 -30.73 1.27 -11.49
C GLY A 56 -30.27 -0.12 -11.09
N GLY A 57 -30.98 -0.72 -10.15
CA GLY A 57 -30.72 -2.04 -9.61
C GLY A 57 -31.95 -2.93 -9.58
N ASP A 58 -31.99 -3.91 -8.69
CA ASP A 58 -33.07 -4.89 -8.53
C ASP A 58 -34.44 -4.23 -8.25
N ASN A 59 -34.44 -3.03 -7.66
CA ASN A 59 -35.65 -2.25 -7.37
C ASN A 59 -35.94 -1.17 -8.39
N GLY A 60 -35.34 -1.24 -9.59
CA GLY A 60 -35.57 -0.29 -10.70
C GLY A 60 -34.63 0.91 -10.66
N THR A 61 -35.04 2.00 -11.31
CA THR A 61 -34.25 3.22 -11.50
C THR A 61 -33.90 3.87 -10.17
N SER A 62 -32.61 4.20 -9.96
CA SER A 62 -32.13 4.82 -8.71
C SER A 62 -32.18 6.35 -8.72
N VAL A 63 -32.01 6.97 -9.88
CA VAL A 63 -32.05 8.43 -10.09
C VAL A 63 -32.88 8.76 -11.30
N ILE A 64 -33.83 9.68 -11.15
CA ILE A 64 -34.62 10.25 -12.24
C ILE A 64 -34.15 11.69 -12.47
N PRO A 65 -33.40 11.96 -13.55
CA PRO A 65 -32.85 13.29 -13.80
C PRO A 65 -33.93 14.39 -13.78
N GLY A 66 -33.65 15.46 -13.01
CA GLY A 66 -34.57 16.58 -12.82
C GLY A 66 -35.70 16.35 -11.79
N LYS A 67 -35.85 15.12 -11.27
CA LYS A 67 -36.96 14.75 -10.37
C LYS A 67 -36.45 14.21 -9.04
N VAL A 68 -36.11 15.09 -8.14
CA VAL A 68 -35.50 14.74 -6.82
C VAL A 68 -36.43 13.87 -6.00
N ALA A 69 -37.71 14.30 -5.83
CA ALA A 69 -38.67 13.59 -5.00
C ALA A 69 -39.08 12.20 -5.55
N GLU A 70 -38.83 11.94 -6.84
CA GLU A 70 -39.08 10.66 -7.45
C GLU A 70 -37.81 9.77 -7.54
N SER A 71 -36.65 10.26 -7.10
CA SER A 71 -35.37 9.57 -7.15
C SER A 71 -35.10 8.76 -5.89
N PRO A 72 -35.16 7.40 -5.92
CA PRO A 72 -34.94 6.56 -4.75
C PRO A 72 -33.57 6.81 -4.06
N LEU A 73 -32.52 7.08 -4.83
CA LEU A 73 -31.19 7.44 -4.26
C LEU A 73 -31.28 8.62 -3.30
N TYR A 74 -32.09 9.65 -3.63
CA TYR A 74 -32.27 10.80 -2.76
C TYR A 74 -33.14 10.46 -1.54
N GLN A 75 -34.23 9.73 -1.74
CA GLN A 75 -35.13 9.37 -0.65
C GLN A 75 -34.45 8.53 0.42
N LEU A 76 -33.60 7.58 -0.01
CA LEU A 76 -32.91 6.66 0.88
C LEU A 76 -31.76 7.29 1.70
N VAL A 77 -31.32 8.51 1.39
CA VAL A 77 -30.29 9.22 2.19
C VAL A 77 -30.89 10.19 3.21
N LEU A 78 -32.22 10.34 3.26
CA LEU A 78 -32.91 11.15 4.24
C LEU A 78 -32.93 10.45 5.61
N GLU A 79 -32.92 11.22 6.69
CA GLU A 79 -32.79 10.73 8.05
C GLU A 79 -33.85 9.70 8.47
N GLU A 80 -35.07 9.84 7.94
CA GLU A 80 -36.21 8.98 8.27
C GLU A 80 -36.40 7.81 7.28
N ALA A 81 -35.45 7.59 6.37
CA ALA A 81 -35.59 6.55 5.34
C ALA A 81 -35.42 5.14 5.93
N ASP A 82 -36.27 4.21 5.46
CA ASP A 82 -36.14 2.78 5.76
C ASP A 82 -36.31 1.98 4.44
N PRO A 83 -35.28 1.26 3.97
CA PRO A 83 -33.90 1.20 4.51
C PRO A 83 -33.14 2.52 4.32
N HIS A 84 -32.33 2.89 5.30
CA HIS A 84 -31.49 4.08 5.24
C HIS A 84 -30.14 3.80 4.50
N MET A 85 -29.67 4.74 3.70
CA MET A 85 -28.41 4.64 2.97
C MET A 85 -27.52 5.88 3.21
N PRO A 86 -26.21 5.69 3.56
CA PRO A 86 -25.54 4.43 3.95
C PRO A 86 -26.09 3.83 5.25
N PRO A 87 -26.11 2.49 5.39
CA PRO A 87 -26.82 1.82 6.50
C PRO A 87 -26.26 2.11 7.91
N LYS A 88 -25.05 2.65 8.04
CA LYS A 88 -24.35 2.81 9.32
C LYS A 88 -24.11 4.26 9.72
N LYS A 89 -24.42 5.22 8.88
CA LYS A 89 -24.21 6.64 9.15
C LYS A 89 -25.16 7.54 8.38
N GLN A 90 -25.51 8.67 8.93
CA GLN A 90 -26.20 9.74 8.24
C GLN A 90 -25.17 10.61 7.47
N ILE A 91 -25.39 10.85 6.19
CA ILE A 91 -24.60 11.86 5.46
C ILE A 91 -25.01 13.27 5.88
N SER A 92 -24.11 14.22 5.76
CA SER A 92 -24.34 15.59 6.21
C SER A 92 -25.45 16.31 5.41
N LYS A 93 -26.10 17.29 6.01
CA LYS A 93 -27.10 18.13 5.32
C LYS A 93 -26.55 18.79 4.05
N ALA A 94 -25.26 19.17 4.06
CA ALA A 94 -24.58 19.73 2.89
C ALA A 94 -24.42 18.69 1.76
N GLN A 95 -24.13 17.43 2.09
CA GLN A 95 -24.06 16.33 1.11
C GLN A 95 -25.46 16.03 0.52
N ILE A 96 -26.49 16.02 1.35
CA ILE A 96 -27.89 15.85 0.88
C ILE A 96 -28.28 16.98 -0.06
N ALA A 97 -27.99 18.24 0.30
CA ALA A 97 -28.25 19.40 -0.55
C ALA A 97 -27.51 19.36 -1.88
N ALA A 98 -26.27 18.83 -1.89
CA ALA A 98 -25.50 18.66 -3.11
C ALA A 98 -26.13 17.60 -4.04
N LEU A 99 -26.63 16.48 -3.49
CA LEU A 99 -27.36 15.48 -4.28
C LEU A 99 -28.69 16.02 -4.82
N ASP A 100 -29.42 16.81 -4.03
CA ASP A 100 -30.65 17.50 -4.47
C ASP A 100 -30.38 18.41 -5.68
N ALA A 101 -29.43 19.33 -5.55
CA ALA A 101 -29.05 20.27 -6.62
C ALA A 101 -28.58 19.54 -7.88
N TRP A 102 -27.80 18.48 -7.71
CA TRP A 102 -27.24 17.67 -8.79
C TRP A 102 -28.35 16.91 -9.55
N ILE A 103 -29.31 16.29 -8.86
CA ILE A 103 -30.46 15.62 -9.49
C ILE A 103 -31.31 16.64 -10.23
N LYS A 104 -31.59 17.80 -9.63
CA LYS A 104 -32.32 18.91 -10.27
C LYS A 104 -31.67 19.37 -11.57
N ALA A 105 -30.34 19.40 -11.61
CA ALA A 105 -29.56 19.75 -12.79
C ALA A 105 -29.54 18.66 -13.88
N GLY A 106 -30.27 17.54 -13.69
CA GLY A 106 -30.32 16.44 -14.65
C GLY A 106 -29.27 15.34 -14.42
N ALA A 107 -28.68 15.28 -13.24
CA ALA A 107 -27.65 14.32 -12.84
C ALA A 107 -26.46 14.28 -13.84
N PRO A 108 -25.80 15.42 -14.12
CA PRO A 108 -24.61 15.44 -14.96
C PRO A 108 -23.50 14.59 -14.38
N TRP A 109 -22.58 14.11 -15.22
CA TRP A 109 -21.56 13.14 -14.82
C TRP A 109 -20.16 13.64 -15.15
N ASP A 110 -19.28 13.67 -14.16
CA ASP A 110 -17.85 13.96 -14.32
C ASP A 110 -17.03 12.77 -13.82
N ALA A 111 -16.60 11.90 -14.73
CA ALA A 111 -15.84 10.69 -14.39
C ALA A 111 -14.50 11.00 -13.71
N SER A 112 -13.93 12.20 -13.94
CA SER A 112 -12.64 12.59 -13.33
C SER A 112 -12.64 12.60 -11.80
N VAL A 113 -13.85 12.76 -11.21
CA VAL A 113 -13.99 12.75 -9.73
C VAL A 113 -13.64 11.39 -9.12
N PHE A 114 -13.80 10.30 -9.87
CA PHE A 114 -13.45 8.96 -9.38
C PHE A 114 -11.95 8.69 -9.41
N ASP A 115 -11.20 9.48 -10.19
CA ASP A 115 -9.74 9.46 -10.26
C ASP A 115 -9.10 10.48 -9.30
N GLU A 116 -9.91 11.36 -8.69
CA GLU A 116 -9.42 12.29 -7.67
C GLU A 116 -8.95 11.51 -6.43
N LEU A 117 -7.76 11.85 -5.92
CA LEU A 117 -7.31 11.34 -4.64
C LEU A 117 -8.26 11.79 -3.51
N PRO A 118 -8.62 10.89 -2.58
CA PRO A 118 -9.37 11.27 -1.39
C PRO A 118 -8.65 12.43 -0.67
N LYS A 119 -9.38 13.48 -0.32
CA LYS A 119 -8.84 14.49 0.59
C LYS A 119 -8.74 13.85 1.96
N ALA A 120 -7.51 13.71 2.45
CA ALA A 120 -7.27 13.24 3.80
C ALA A 120 -7.95 14.17 4.82
N ALA A 121 -8.87 13.63 5.61
CA ALA A 121 -9.43 14.37 6.72
C ALA A 121 -8.34 14.66 7.77
N PRO A 122 -8.40 15.81 8.49
CA PRO A 122 -7.56 16.02 9.65
C PRO A 122 -7.78 14.89 10.67
N VAL A 123 -6.70 14.23 11.07
CA VAL A 123 -6.73 13.18 12.11
C VAL A 123 -5.94 13.68 13.30
N ALA A 124 -6.54 13.65 14.47
CA ALA A 124 -5.81 13.85 15.71
C ALA A 124 -5.04 12.55 16.02
N LEU A 125 -3.73 12.62 15.96
CA LEU A 125 -2.87 11.47 16.25
C LEU A 125 -2.64 11.36 17.76
N THR A 126 -2.77 10.14 18.28
CA THR A 126 -2.37 9.81 19.65
C THR A 126 -1.08 9.01 19.59
N PRO A 127 -0.02 9.43 20.28
CA PRO A 127 1.25 8.69 20.27
C PRO A 127 1.06 7.24 20.71
N LEU A 128 1.80 6.32 20.11
CA LEU A 128 1.79 4.92 20.51
C LEU A 128 2.23 4.79 21.97
N PRO A 129 1.63 3.85 22.74
CA PRO A 129 2.09 3.56 24.09
C PRO A 129 3.59 3.25 24.10
N ALA A 130 4.34 3.82 25.05
CA ALA A 130 5.77 3.61 25.15
C ALA A 130 6.16 2.13 25.34
N THR A 131 5.23 1.33 25.82
CA THR A 131 5.39 -0.13 26.03
C THR A 131 5.16 -0.98 24.77
N TYR A 132 4.55 -0.42 23.70
CA TYR A 132 4.28 -1.13 22.46
C TYR A 132 4.99 -0.46 21.29
N GLN A 133 6.14 -0.99 20.94
CA GLN A 133 7.01 -0.49 19.88
C GLN A 133 7.37 -1.59 18.89
N PRO A 134 6.37 -2.09 18.09
CA PRO A 134 6.61 -3.18 17.15
C PRO A 134 7.64 -2.77 16.11
N VAL A 135 8.46 -3.71 15.66
CA VAL A 135 9.41 -3.52 14.58
C VAL A 135 8.71 -3.82 13.25
N LEU A 136 8.22 -2.79 12.58
CA LEU A 136 7.43 -2.94 11.37
C LEU A 136 8.27 -3.02 10.09
N ALA A 137 9.44 -2.40 10.07
CA ALA A 137 10.31 -2.41 8.90
C ALA A 137 11.80 -2.53 9.29
N LEU A 138 12.55 -3.23 8.43
CA LEU A 138 13.99 -3.41 8.53
C LEU A 138 14.64 -3.10 7.18
N ALA A 139 15.82 -2.47 7.21
CA ALA A 139 16.65 -2.30 6.02
C ALA A 139 18.14 -2.40 6.36
N ILE A 140 18.84 -3.29 5.68
CA ILE A 140 20.31 -3.37 5.72
C ILE A 140 20.87 -2.33 4.76
N SER A 141 21.92 -1.60 5.18
CA SER A 141 22.61 -0.65 4.28
C SER A 141 23.29 -1.38 3.11
N PRO A 142 23.49 -0.72 1.97
CA PRO A 142 24.11 -1.37 0.80
C PRO A 142 25.51 -1.92 1.03
N ASP A 143 26.28 -1.35 1.99
CA ASP A 143 27.59 -1.85 2.42
C ASP A 143 27.51 -2.96 3.48
N GLU A 144 26.30 -3.37 3.86
CA GLU A 144 25.96 -4.38 4.88
C GLU A 144 26.54 -4.12 6.28
N LYS A 145 26.98 -2.89 6.55
CA LYS A 145 27.55 -2.53 7.86
C LYS A 145 26.55 -1.96 8.83
N ARG A 146 25.36 -1.57 8.38
CA ARG A 146 24.35 -0.96 9.22
C ARG A 146 22.99 -1.60 9.02
N LEU A 147 22.21 -1.69 10.10
CA LEU A 147 20.81 -2.10 10.09
C LEU A 147 19.97 -0.93 10.59
N ALA A 148 18.99 -0.52 9.79
CA ALA A 148 17.93 0.38 10.20
C ALA A 148 16.73 -0.43 10.71
N ILE A 149 16.27 -0.13 11.92
CA ILE A 149 15.17 -0.81 12.62
C ILE A 149 14.09 0.23 12.89
N ALA A 150 12.96 0.13 12.20
CA ALA A 150 11.78 0.96 12.44
C ALA A 150 10.95 0.36 13.58
N ALA A 151 11.06 0.93 14.79
CA ALA A 151 10.36 0.50 15.99
C ALA A 151 9.52 1.65 16.54
N GLY A 152 8.20 1.46 16.56
CA GLY A 152 7.27 2.54 16.89
C GLY A 152 7.47 3.76 16.00
N SER A 153 7.53 4.95 16.57
CA SER A 153 7.73 6.21 15.83
C SER A 153 9.20 6.58 15.57
N ARG A 154 10.14 5.66 15.80
CA ARG A 154 11.58 5.90 15.66
C ARG A 154 12.23 4.90 14.72
N VAL A 155 13.40 5.29 14.20
CA VAL A 155 14.29 4.36 13.50
C VAL A 155 15.61 4.32 14.24
N HIS A 156 16.04 3.12 14.64
CA HIS A 156 17.30 2.87 15.32
C HIS A 156 18.32 2.31 14.34
N LEU A 157 19.54 2.84 14.38
CA LEU A 157 20.64 2.37 13.54
C LEU A 157 21.60 1.55 14.37
N HIS A 158 21.95 0.37 13.86
CA HIS A 158 22.87 -0.57 14.49
C HIS A 158 24.06 -0.87 13.59
N ASP A 159 25.24 -1.03 14.20
CA ASP A 159 26.49 -1.40 13.53
C ASP A 159 26.60 -2.93 13.42
N LEU A 160 26.43 -3.45 12.21
CA LEU A 160 26.50 -4.88 11.91
C LEU A 160 27.94 -5.39 11.76
N SER A 161 28.94 -4.52 11.71
CA SER A 161 30.35 -4.90 11.64
C SER A 161 30.90 -5.41 12.98
N LYS A 162 30.18 -5.18 14.08
CA LYS A 162 30.51 -5.61 15.43
C LYS A 162 29.60 -6.77 15.85
N PRO A 163 30.16 -7.76 16.59
CA PRO A 163 29.41 -8.95 17.01
C PRO A 163 28.13 -8.63 17.79
N GLU A 164 28.17 -7.62 18.67
CA GLU A 164 27.06 -7.23 19.54
C GLU A 164 26.00 -6.39 18.83
N ASN A 165 26.27 -6.00 17.56
CA ASN A 165 25.41 -5.10 16.78
C ASN A 165 24.97 -3.85 17.57
N PRO A 166 25.90 -3.07 18.14
CA PRO A 166 25.56 -1.97 19.02
C PRO A 166 24.75 -0.91 18.30
N ARG A 167 23.83 -0.27 19.03
CA ARG A 167 23.11 0.89 18.51
C ARG A 167 24.06 2.07 18.36
N ILE A 168 24.09 2.67 17.15
CA ILE A 168 24.92 3.83 16.82
C ILE A 168 24.14 5.14 16.81
N GLY A 169 22.80 5.06 16.81
CA GLY A 169 21.96 6.24 16.89
C GLY A 169 20.50 5.97 16.66
N SER A 170 19.70 7.03 16.74
CA SER A 170 18.25 6.98 16.54
C SER A 170 17.75 8.21 15.80
N LEU A 171 16.81 8.01 14.89
CA LEU A 171 16.10 9.04 14.14
C LEU A 171 14.72 9.23 14.77
N SER A 172 14.39 10.45 15.14
CA SER A 172 13.12 10.81 15.80
C SER A 172 12.43 11.94 15.06
N GLY A 173 11.11 11.87 14.94
CA GLY A 173 10.33 12.95 14.31
C GLY A 173 9.06 12.49 13.60
N HIS A 174 8.83 11.18 13.45
CA HIS A 174 7.50 10.69 13.08
C HIS A 174 6.56 10.79 14.27
N ASP A 175 5.31 11.20 14.01
CA ASP A 175 4.26 11.34 15.03
C ASP A 175 3.60 9.98 15.34
N GLU A 176 3.65 9.07 14.37
CA GLU A 176 3.10 7.73 14.41
C GLU A 176 4.15 6.67 14.03
N ALA A 177 3.76 5.39 14.03
CA ALA A 177 4.65 4.29 13.70
C ALA A 177 5.27 4.44 12.31
N VAL A 178 6.58 4.20 12.23
CA VAL A 178 7.31 4.11 10.96
C VAL A 178 6.99 2.77 10.31
N GLN A 179 6.33 2.83 9.14
CA GLN A 179 5.83 1.66 8.42
C GLN A 179 6.86 1.10 7.43
N SER A 180 7.73 1.96 6.92
CA SER A 180 8.67 1.59 5.86
C SER A 180 9.98 2.35 5.97
N VAL A 181 11.06 1.71 5.52
CA VAL A 181 12.41 2.28 5.51
C VAL A 181 13.20 1.77 4.31
N VAL A 182 13.93 2.67 3.66
CA VAL A 182 14.83 2.32 2.56
C VAL A 182 16.10 3.17 2.61
N TRP A 183 17.23 2.55 2.27
CA TRP A 183 18.50 3.22 2.08
C TRP A 183 18.66 3.73 0.65
N THR A 184 19.38 4.84 0.51
CA THR A 184 19.97 5.18 -0.79
C THR A 184 21.09 4.21 -1.14
N GLN A 185 21.34 3.98 -2.42
CA GLN A 185 22.33 3.01 -2.91
C GLN A 185 23.77 3.35 -2.46
N ASP A 186 24.06 4.63 -2.23
CA ASP A 186 25.35 5.09 -1.69
C ASP A 186 25.44 4.99 -0.16
N GLY A 187 24.38 4.57 0.51
CA GLY A 187 24.30 4.42 1.96
C GLY A 187 24.34 5.72 2.75
N LYS A 188 24.23 6.89 2.08
CA LYS A 188 24.33 8.20 2.73
C LYS A 188 23.03 8.71 3.32
N MET A 189 21.90 8.25 2.79
CA MET A 189 20.58 8.68 3.25
C MET A 189 19.70 7.50 3.62
N LEU A 190 18.82 7.74 4.58
CA LEU A 190 17.65 6.93 4.87
C LEU A 190 16.38 7.69 4.48
N ILE A 191 15.41 6.97 3.96
CA ILE A 191 14.07 7.47 3.66
C ILE A 191 13.09 6.62 4.46
N THR A 192 12.21 7.26 5.21
CA THR A 192 11.26 6.59 6.08
C THR A 192 9.84 7.05 5.79
N GLY A 193 8.89 6.11 5.78
CA GLY A 193 7.47 6.35 5.60
C GLY A 193 6.69 6.03 6.88
N GLY A 194 5.85 6.97 7.27
CA GLY A 194 4.91 6.84 8.40
C GLY A 194 3.50 7.20 7.97
N PHE A 195 2.66 7.67 8.90
CA PHE A 195 1.33 8.13 8.58
C PHE A 195 1.39 9.46 7.84
N ARG A 196 1.01 9.46 6.56
CA ARG A 196 0.95 10.64 5.67
C ARG A 196 2.25 11.46 5.56
N GLN A 197 3.39 10.82 5.88
CA GLN A 197 4.66 11.54 5.97
C GLN A 197 5.83 10.69 5.49
N ILE A 198 6.66 11.27 4.63
CA ILE A 198 8.00 10.78 4.32
C ILE A 198 9.01 11.68 5.03
N ARG A 199 10.03 11.08 5.63
CA ARG A 199 11.19 11.82 6.14
C ARG A 199 12.48 11.36 5.49
N LEU A 200 13.36 12.32 5.27
CA LEU A 200 14.69 12.14 4.70
C LEU A 200 15.72 12.40 5.78
N TRP A 201 16.72 11.52 5.89
CA TRP A 201 17.72 11.58 6.94
C TRP A 201 19.13 11.42 6.37
N ASP A 202 20.05 12.23 6.81
CA ASP A 202 21.48 11.98 6.62
C ASP A 202 21.91 10.83 7.54
N ALA A 203 22.44 9.76 6.96
CA ALA A 203 22.75 8.54 7.69
C ALA A 203 24.09 8.61 8.47
N THR A 204 24.85 9.70 8.33
CA THR A 204 26.10 9.95 9.06
C THR A 204 25.85 10.86 10.24
N THR A 205 25.17 11.98 10.01
CA THR A 205 24.87 12.96 11.06
C THR A 205 23.62 12.62 11.86
N LEU A 206 22.79 11.72 11.35
CA LEU A 206 21.47 11.31 11.90
C LEU A 206 20.48 12.47 11.99
N GLN A 207 20.70 13.53 11.19
CA GLN A 207 19.81 14.69 11.15
C GLN A 207 18.79 14.57 10.03
N SER A 208 17.61 15.11 10.28
CA SER A 208 16.59 15.24 9.22
C SER A 208 17.05 16.24 8.15
N THR A 209 17.06 15.82 6.89
CA THR A 209 17.34 16.65 5.73
C THR A 209 16.08 17.14 5.01
N GLY A 210 14.92 16.67 5.46
CA GLY A 210 13.65 17.13 4.92
C GLY A 210 12.48 16.20 5.23
N GLN A 211 11.29 16.71 4.90
CA GLN A 211 10.05 15.96 4.99
C GLN A 211 9.14 16.24 3.80
N ILE A 212 8.25 15.30 3.49
CA ILE A 212 7.23 15.43 2.45
C ILE A 212 5.91 14.93 3.06
N THR A 213 4.90 15.81 3.09
CA THR A 213 3.60 15.57 3.74
C THR A 213 2.42 15.75 2.78
N THR A 214 2.68 16.06 1.54
CA THR A 214 1.64 16.37 0.55
C THR A 214 1.13 15.11 -0.14
N ALA A 215 -0.17 15.09 -0.41
CA ALA A 215 -0.87 14.11 -1.25
C ALA A 215 -1.10 12.70 -0.67
N PHE A 216 -0.70 12.40 0.56
CA PHE A 216 -0.90 11.08 1.15
C PHE A 216 -2.21 10.99 1.94
N VAL A 217 -2.89 9.84 1.84
CA VAL A 217 -4.19 9.60 2.49
C VAL A 217 -4.10 8.75 3.75
N GLY A 218 -3.09 7.87 3.87
CA GLY A 218 -2.96 6.93 4.96
C GLY A 218 -1.53 6.59 5.36
N ASN A 219 -1.33 5.36 5.78
CA ASN A 219 -0.01 4.82 6.11
C ASN A 219 0.82 4.57 4.86
N LEU A 220 2.07 5.01 4.88
CA LEU A 220 3.05 4.74 3.82
C LEU A 220 3.71 3.39 4.10
N THR A 221 3.01 2.32 3.73
CA THR A 221 3.32 0.93 4.09
C THR A 221 4.56 0.39 3.41
N ALA A 222 4.90 0.90 2.22
CA ALA A 222 6.08 0.46 1.49
C ALA A 222 6.71 1.59 0.67
N LEU A 223 8.03 1.55 0.57
CA LEU A 223 8.86 2.44 -0.22
C LEU A 223 9.76 1.62 -1.15
N ALA A 224 9.93 2.08 -2.39
CA ALA A 224 10.88 1.49 -3.34
C ALA A 224 11.62 2.61 -4.09
N LEU A 225 12.94 2.64 -3.95
CA LEU A 225 13.82 3.67 -4.52
C LEU A 225 14.55 3.13 -5.73
N THR A 226 14.54 3.86 -6.84
CA THR A 226 15.31 3.50 -8.05
C THR A 226 16.82 3.59 -7.81
N ALA A 227 17.60 2.83 -8.59
CA ALA A 227 19.05 2.78 -8.46
C ALA A 227 19.74 4.13 -8.70
N ASP A 228 19.14 5.01 -9.50
CA ASP A 228 19.60 6.40 -9.71
C ASP A 228 19.31 7.33 -8.52
N GLN A 229 18.65 6.81 -7.48
CA GLN A 229 18.30 7.51 -6.23
C GLN A 229 17.39 8.73 -6.44
N ARG A 230 16.79 8.88 -7.61
CA ARG A 230 15.96 10.04 -7.95
C ARG A 230 14.47 9.76 -7.83
N THR A 231 14.02 8.57 -8.22
CA THR A 231 12.61 8.24 -8.20
C THR A 231 12.26 7.35 -7.02
N LEU A 232 11.33 7.80 -6.18
CA LEU A 232 10.76 7.02 -5.09
C LEU A 232 9.33 6.62 -5.43
N PHE A 233 9.04 5.34 -5.32
CA PHE A 233 7.67 4.81 -5.32
C PHE A 233 7.19 4.61 -3.89
N VAL A 234 5.97 5.07 -3.62
CA VAL A 234 5.38 5.09 -2.28
C VAL A 234 4.02 4.42 -2.34
N ALA A 235 3.82 3.39 -1.54
CA ALA A 235 2.51 2.79 -1.33
C ALA A 235 1.75 3.59 -0.26
N ASP A 236 0.54 3.99 -0.57
CA ASP A 236 -0.34 4.77 0.27
C ASP A 236 -1.76 4.19 0.20
N GLY A 237 -2.48 4.23 1.30
CA GLY A 237 -3.85 3.78 1.36
C GLY A 237 -4.38 3.66 2.79
N GLU A 238 -5.67 3.41 2.87
CA GLU A 238 -6.37 3.12 4.12
C GLU A 238 -7.00 1.73 4.05
N ALA A 239 -7.08 1.04 5.16
CA ALA A 239 -7.70 -0.28 5.23
C ALA A 239 -9.18 -0.24 4.76
N GLY A 240 -9.55 -1.09 3.81
CA GLY A 240 -10.87 -1.11 3.19
C GLY A 240 -11.10 0.01 2.18
N GLY A 241 -10.10 0.85 1.92
CA GLY A 241 -10.07 1.87 0.88
C GLY A 241 -9.20 1.47 -0.30
N ALA A 242 -9.06 2.35 -1.29
CA ALA A 242 -8.18 2.10 -2.43
C ALA A 242 -6.70 2.22 -2.04
N GLY A 243 -5.85 1.35 -2.59
CA GLY A 243 -4.40 1.45 -2.52
C GLY A 243 -3.84 2.25 -3.69
N PHE A 244 -3.03 3.24 -3.40
CA PHE A 244 -2.39 4.12 -4.38
C PHE A 244 -0.88 3.89 -4.42
N ILE A 245 -0.31 4.08 -5.59
CA ILE A 245 1.15 4.20 -5.76
C ILE A 245 1.44 5.61 -6.25
N HIS A 246 2.33 6.30 -5.54
CA HIS A 246 2.86 7.59 -5.95
C HIS A 246 4.26 7.40 -6.51
N ARG A 247 4.53 8.01 -7.67
CA ARG A 247 5.88 8.17 -8.22
C ARG A 247 6.36 9.57 -7.91
N MET A 248 7.46 9.68 -7.20
CA MET A 248 7.99 10.96 -6.70
C MET A 248 9.40 11.23 -7.21
N ASP A 249 9.70 12.47 -7.52
CA ASP A 249 11.08 12.96 -7.65
C ASP A 249 11.58 13.41 -6.28
N LEU A 250 12.63 12.77 -5.78
CA LEU A 250 13.20 13.06 -4.45
C LEU A 250 14.00 14.37 -4.42
N VAL A 251 14.57 14.78 -5.53
CA VAL A 251 15.35 16.03 -5.63
C VAL A 251 14.38 17.22 -5.56
N GLU A 252 13.34 17.18 -6.40
CA GLU A 252 12.29 18.20 -6.44
C GLU A 252 11.29 18.07 -5.28
N LYS A 253 11.32 16.96 -4.53
CA LYS A 253 10.35 16.60 -3.46
C LYS A 253 8.89 16.68 -3.96
N LYS A 254 8.66 16.24 -5.18
CA LYS A 254 7.39 16.41 -5.91
C LYS A 254 6.82 15.09 -6.35
N VAL A 255 5.50 14.93 -6.21
CA VAL A 255 4.77 13.82 -6.82
C VAL A 255 4.67 14.05 -8.32
N LEU A 256 5.21 13.14 -9.12
CA LEU A 256 5.18 13.14 -10.58
C LEU A 256 3.94 12.49 -11.15
N ALA A 257 3.49 11.41 -10.51
CA ALA A 257 2.31 10.67 -10.89
C ALA A 257 1.73 9.92 -9.69
N THR A 258 0.43 9.69 -9.73
CA THR A 258 -0.28 8.83 -8.78
C THR A 258 -1.29 8.02 -9.54
N TRP A 259 -1.43 6.74 -9.19
CA TRP A 259 -2.47 5.89 -9.74
C TRP A 259 -3.06 4.98 -8.67
N LYS A 260 -4.33 4.65 -8.84
CA LYS A 260 -4.98 3.60 -8.07
C LYS A 260 -4.41 2.26 -8.51
N ALA A 261 -3.64 1.64 -7.63
CA ALA A 261 -2.98 0.38 -7.91
C ALA A 261 -3.80 -0.84 -7.47
N HIS A 262 -4.53 -0.73 -6.36
CA HIS A 262 -5.29 -1.81 -5.78
C HIS A 262 -6.65 -1.34 -5.25
N ASP A 263 -7.58 -2.28 -5.07
CA ASP A 263 -8.90 -1.99 -4.49
C ASP A 263 -8.90 -1.97 -2.95
N ASP A 264 -7.76 -2.28 -2.33
CA ASP A 264 -7.56 -2.25 -0.89
C ASP A 264 -6.09 -1.89 -0.59
N ASN A 265 -5.73 -1.80 0.68
CA ASN A 265 -4.44 -1.36 1.17
C ASN A 265 -3.28 -2.18 0.56
N ILE A 266 -2.21 -1.48 0.17
CA ILE A 266 -0.97 -2.09 -0.33
C ILE A 266 -0.06 -2.37 0.87
N TYR A 267 0.51 -3.57 0.95
CA TYR A 267 1.42 -3.96 2.03
C TYR A 267 2.88 -3.96 1.63
N ALA A 268 3.18 -4.19 0.36
CA ALA A 268 4.56 -4.26 -0.11
C ALA A 268 4.76 -3.68 -1.50
N LEU A 269 5.92 -3.08 -1.71
CA LEU A 269 6.46 -2.67 -3.00
C LEU A 269 7.88 -3.21 -3.17
N LYS A 270 8.23 -3.68 -4.37
CA LYS A 270 9.59 -4.06 -4.74
C LYS A 270 9.88 -3.70 -6.18
N LEU A 271 11.00 -3.03 -6.42
CA LEU A 271 11.53 -2.86 -7.76
C LEU A 271 12.21 -4.16 -8.22
N SER A 272 12.06 -4.47 -9.50
CA SER A 272 12.87 -5.51 -10.14
C SER A 272 14.36 -5.11 -10.11
N PRO A 273 15.30 -6.07 -10.05
CA PRO A 273 16.74 -5.79 -10.05
C PRO A 273 17.21 -4.94 -11.23
N ASP A 274 16.57 -5.04 -12.39
CA ASP A 274 16.85 -4.22 -13.57
C ASP A 274 16.19 -2.83 -13.55
N GLY A 275 15.40 -2.54 -12.53
CA GLY A 275 14.71 -1.26 -12.31
C GLY A 275 13.55 -0.97 -13.28
N LYS A 276 13.14 -1.92 -14.14
CA LYS A 276 12.10 -1.68 -15.16
C LYS A 276 10.68 -1.97 -14.69
N ALA A 277 10.53 -2.81 -13.69
CA ALA A 277 9.24 -3.21 -13.16
C ALA A 277 9.15 -2.94 -11.64
N LEU A 278 7.94 -2.61 -11.19
CA LEU A 278 7.58 -2.45 -9.79
C LEU A 278 6.51 -3.49 -9.46
N ALA A 279 6.78 -4.34 -8.49
CA ALA A 279 5.79 -5.27 -7.96
C ALA A 279 5.10 -4.67 -6.74
N SER A 280 3.80 -4.89 -6.60
CA SER A 280 2.99 -4.52 -5.45
C SER A 280 2.18 -5.72 -4.95
N ALA A 281 1.95 -5.79 -3.64
CA ALA A 281 1.12 -6.80 -2.98
C ALA A 281 0.11 -6.12 -2.05
N ALA A 282 -1.15 -6.59 -2.03
CA ALA A 282 -2.22 -5.88 -1.37
C ALA A 282 -3.28 -6.78 -0.72
N ALA A 283 -4.13 -6.14 0.10
CA ALA A 283 -5.24 -6.75 0.79
C ALA A 283 -6.37 -7.23 -0.16
N ASP A 284 -6.40 -6.75 -1.41
CA ASP A 284 -7.34 -7.19 -2.45
C ASP A 284 -7.02 -8.60 -2.99
N LYS A 285 -6.05 -9.31 -2.37
CA LYS A 285 -5.59 -10.68 -2.66
C LYS A 285 -4.76 -10.79 -3.94
N LEU A 286 -4.34 -9.68 -4.50
CA LEU A 286 -3.58 -9.63 -5.74
C LEU A 286 -2.15 -9.15 -5.50
N ALA A 287 -1.23 -9.67 -6.30
CA ALA A 287 0.02 -9.01 -6.59
C ALA A 287 -0.02 -8.47 -8.02
N ARG A 288 0.53 -7.29 -8.25
CA ARG A 288 0.54 -6.64 -9.56
C ARG A 288 1.94 -6.21 -9.94
N LEU A 289 2.20 -6.18 -11.24
CA LEU A 289 3.44 -5.73 -11.83
C LEU A 289 3.18 -4.50 -12.68
N TRP A 290 3.95 -3.45 -12.47
CA TRP A 290 3.80 -2.13 -13.09
C TRP A 290 5.07 -1.76 -13.85
N ASN A 291 4.91 -1.08 -14.96
CA ASN A 291 6.03 -0.48 -15.69
C ASN A 291 6.52 0.76 -14.92
N VAL A 292 7.82 0.79 -14.59
CA VAL A 292 8.44 1.89 -13.81
C VAL A 292 8.39 3.22 -14.55
N ALA A 293 8.51 3.22 -15.88
CA ALA A 293 8.60 4.44 -16.67
C ALA A 293 7.27 5.19 -16.76
N ASP A 294 6.13 4.47 -16.92
CA ASP A 294 4.83 5.10 -17.18
C ASP A 294 3.72 4.70 -16.19
N GLY A 295 4.00 3.80 -15.24
CA GLY A 295 3.04 3.34 -14.22
C GLY A 295 1.94 2.43 -14.75
N LYS A 296 2.04 1.94 -16.01
CA LYS A 296 1.04 1.05 -16.56
C LYS A 296 1.12 -0.35 -16.00
N LEU A 297 -0.03 -0.98 -15.83
CA LEU A 297 -0.12 -2.37 -15.42
C LEU A 297 0.46 -3.30 -16.49
N ILE A 298 1.45 -4.11 -16.09
CA ILE A 298 2.03 -5.16 -16.92
C ILE A 298 1.28 -6.47 -16.72
N SER A 299 1.00 -6.83 -15.45
CA SER A 299 0.40 -8.11 -15.09
C SER A 299 -0.28 -8.07 -13.72
N SER A 300 -1.31 -8.91 -13.56
CA SER A 300 -1.87 -9.28 -12.26
C SER A 300 -1.62 -10.75 -12.01
N TYR A 301 -1.25 -11.09 -10.76
CA TYR A 301 -1.03 -12.45 -10.29
C TYR A 301 -2.17 -12.82 -9.34
N GLU A 302 -3.01 -13.74 -9.79
CA GLU A 302 -4.21 -14.19 -9.11
C GLU A 302 -4.01 -15.63 -8.60
N GLY A 303 -4.43 -15.92 -7.38
CA GLY A 303 -4.31 -17.27 -6.82
C GLY A 303 -4.23 -17.31 -5.31
N HIS A 304 -3.92 -16.19 -4.64
CA HIS A 304 -4.08 -16.09 -3.19
C HIS A 304 -5.55 -15.96 -2.80
N THR A 305 -5.95 -16.70 -1.77
CA THR A 305 -7.33 -16.68 -1.24
C THR A 305 -7.53 -15.68 -0.11
N ASN A 306 -6.44 -15.08 0.39
CA ASN A 306 -6.44 -14.03 1.40
C ASN A 306 -5.39 -12.95 1.03
N HIS A 307 -5.20 -11.93 1.87
CA HIS A 307 -4.31 -10.81 1.66
C HIS A 307 -2.91 -11.26 1.23
N VAL A 308 -2.33 -10.59 0.24
CA VAL A 308 -0.91 -10.75 -0.14
C VAL A 308 -0.12 -9.74 0.65
N LEU A 309 0.71 -10.22 1.59
CA LEU A 309 1.39 -9.38 2.59
C LEU A 309 2.80 -8.97 2.16
N SER A 310 3.42 -9.74 1.28
CA SER A 310 4.79 -9.47 0.86
C SER A 310 5.05 -9.93 -0.57
N VAL A 311 6.01 -9.28 -1.23
CA VAL A 311 6.45 -9.58 -2.59
C VAL A 311 7.95 -9.38 -2.71
N ALA A 312 8.64 -10.25 -3.46
CA ALA A 312 10.07 -10.10 -3.73
C ALA A 312 10.46 -10.75 -5.07
N PHE A 313 11.34 -10.08 -5.82
CA PHE A 313 11.98 -10.66 -7.00
C PHE A 313 13.21 -11.47 -6.62
N ASN A 314 13.49 -12.51 -7.40
CA ASN A 314 14.80 -13.14 -7.38
C ASN A 314 15.85 -12.23 -8.10
N LYS A 315 17.12 -12.61 -8.03
CA LYS A 315 18.25 -11.77 -8.48
C LYS A 315 18.19 -11.32 -9.94
N ASP A 316 17.67 -12.14 -10.83
CA ASP A 316 17.61 -11.91 -12.28
C ASP A 316 16.22 -11.47 -12.77
N ALA A 317 15.30 -11.19 -11.85
CA ALA A 317 13.92 -10.80 -12.13
C ALA A 317 13.10 -11.82 -12.94
N THR A 318 13.55 -13.08 -13.02
CA THR A 318 12.81 -14.14 -13.72
C THR A 318 11.66 -14.68 -12.90
N GLN A 319 11.76 -14.60 -11.57
CA GLN A 319 10.73 -15.06 -10.64
C GLN A 319 10.28 -13.95 -9.68
N LEU A 320 8.99 -13.97 -9.38
CA LEU A 320 8.36 -13.16 -8.36
C LEU A 320 7.79 -14.08 -7.28
N ALA A 321 8.21 -13.90 -6.03
CA ALA A 321 7.60 -14.61 -4.90
C ALA A 321 6.59 -13.70 -4.19
N THR A 322 5.46 -14.27 -3.79
CA THR A 322 4.40 -13.60 -3.02
C THR A 322 4.06 -14.40 -1.78
N ALA A 323 3.88 -13.74 -0.64
CA ALA A 323 3.49 -14.37 0.62
C ALA A 323 2.11 -13.90 1.05
N GLY A 324 1.24 -14.84 1.43
CA GLY A 324 -0.15 -14.56 1.74
C GLY A 324 -0.59 -14.95 3.15
N ALA A 325 -1.60 -14.24 3.63
CA ALA A 325 -2.34 -14.59 4.83
C ALA A 325 -3.16 -15.89 4.67
N ASP A 326 -3.24 -16.44 3.46
CA ASP A 326 -3.78 -17.77 3.14
C ASP A 326 -2.82 -18.91 3.47
N ARG A 327 -1.66 -18.62 4.07
CA ARG A 327 -0.62 -19.57 4.50
C ARG A 327 0.17 -20.18 3.33
N GLU A 328 0.17 -19.51 2.21
CA GLU A 328 0.92 -19.92 1.03
C GLU A 328 1.95 -18.88 0.62
N ILE A 329 3.06 -19.38 0.08
CA ILE A 329 3.99 -18.60 -0.75
C ILE A 329 3.81 -19.13 -2.16
N LYS A 330 3.58 -18.23 -3.10
CA LYS A 330 3.53 -18.56 -4.53
C LYS A 330 4.73 -17.95 -5.23
N VAL A 331 5.37 -18.74 -6.09
CA VAL A 331 6.45 -18.28 -6.95
C VAL A 331 5.94 -18.30 -8.38
N TRP A 332 6.09 -17.19 -9.06
CA TRP A 332 5.58 -16.92 -10.39
C TRP A 332 6.72 -16.71 -11.38
N ASP A 333 6.63 -17.29 -12.56
CA ASP A 333 7.48 -16.90 -13.68
C ASP A 333 7.03 -15.53 -14.20
N VAL A 334 7.94 -14.56 -14.19
CA VAL A 334 7.61 -13.18 -14.55
C VAL A 334 7.25 -13.04 -16.03
N LYS A 335 7.87 -13.83 -16.91
CA LYS A 335 7.67 -13.77 -18.37
C LYS A 335 6.38 -14.45 -18.81
N SER A 336 6.14 -15.69 -18.38
CA SER A 336 4.93 -16.45 -18.72
C SER A 336 3.72 -16.00 -17.87
N ARG A 337 3.95 -15.43 -16.70
CA ARG A 337 2.96 -15.05 -15.69
C ARG A 337 2.29 -16.25 -15.03
N GLU A 338 2.83 -17.42 -15.22
CA GLU A 338 2.32 -18.66 -14.65
C GLU A 338 2.90 -18.90 -13.26
N GLN A 339 2.16 -19.62 -12.43
CA GLN A 339 2.61 -20.02 -11.11
C GLN A 339 3.53 -21.25 -11.24
N ASP A 340 4.80 -21.09 -10.87
CA ASP A 340 5.80 -22.15 -10.88
C ASP A 340 5.70 -23.07 -9.66
N VAL A 341 5.60 -22.49 -8.46
CA VAL A 341 5.69 -23.22 -7.18
C VAL A 341 4.66 -22.69 -6.19
N THR A 342 4.08 -23.58 -5.38
CA THR A 342 3.39 -23.23 -4.14
C THR A 342 4.12 -23.89 -2.97
N LEU A 343 4.56 -23.04 -2.03
CA LEU A 343 5.09 -23.48 -0.74
C LEU A 343 4.04 -23.16 0.31
N GLY A 344 3.73 -24.10 1.19
CA GLY A 344 2.68 -23.89 2.18
C GLY A 344 3.10 -24.30 3.59
N ASP A 345 2.58 -23.59 4.57
CA ASP A 345 2.48 -24.08 5.95
C ASP A 345 1.01 -24.05 6.34
N LYS A 346 0.38 -25.22 6.44
CA LYS A 346 -1.06 -25.34 6.77
C LYS A 346 -1.46 -24.70 8.11
N LYS A 347 -0.49 -24.22 8.90
CA LYS A 347 -0.69 -23.77 10.28
C LYS A 347 -0.53 -22.25 10.48
N THR A 348 0.26 -21.57 9.65
CA THR A 348 0.63 -20.17 9.91
C THR A 348 0.65 -19.31 8.62
N ALA A 349 0.18 -18.07 8.73
CA ALA A 349 0.30 -17.09 7.66
C ALA A 349 1.76 -16.62 7.50
N PHE A 350 2.17 -16.39 6.25
CA PHE A 350 3.44 -15.75 5.95
C PHE A 350 3.27 -14.24 5.90
N THR A 351 4.08 -13.52 6.66
CA THR A 351 3.95 -12.09 6.87
C THR A 351 4.95 -11.27 6.06
N ALA A 352 6.17 -11.80 5.88
CA ALA A 352 7.18 -11.15 5.05
C ALA A 352 8.09 -12.18 4.39
N LEU A 353 8.68 -11.81 3.24
CA LEU A 353 9.66 -12.61 2.54
C LEU A 353 10.74 -11.76 1.89
N ALA A 354 11.91 -12.37 1.70
CA ALA A 354 13.04 -11.78 0.99
C ALA A 354 13.82 -12.87 0.24
N TRP A 355 14.19 -12.60 -1.01
CA TRP A 355 15.22 -13.39 -1.67
C TRP A 355 16.59 -13.01 -1.14
N THR A 356 17.47 -13.99 -1.03
CA THR A 356 18.88 -13.72 -0.81
C THR A 356 19.47 -13.00 -2.03
N PRO A 357 20.38 -12.04 -1.83
CA PRO A 357 20.96 -11.27 -2.95
C PRO A 357 21.66 -12.10 -4.01
N ASP A 358 22.15 -13.30 -3.66
CA ASP A 358 22.69 -14.25 -4.62
C ASP A 358 21.60 -15.00 -5.44
N GLY A 359 20.32 -14.85 -5.06
CA GLY A 359 19.16 -15.46 -5.71
C GLY A 359 18.97 -16.94 -5.42
N LYS A 360 19.70 -17.54 -4.48
CA LYS A 360 19.68 -18.99 -4.24
C LYS A 360 18.68 -19.45 -3.20
N ALA A 361 18.25 -18.54 -2.31
CA ALA A 361 17.29 -18.87 -1.26
C ALA A 361 16.22 -17.82 -1.12
N LEU A 362 15.02 -18.27 -0.73
CA LEU A 362 13.89 -17.43 -0.33
C LEU A 362 13.69 -17.59 1.17
N VAL A 363 13.79 -16.50 1.91
CA VAL A 363 13.52 -16.46 3.34
C VAL A 363 12.10 -15.95 3.55
N ALA A 364 11.32 -16.64 4.38
CA ALA A 364 9.98 -16.22 4.75
C ALA A 364 9.77 -16.35 6.24
N VAL A 365 9.08 -15.37 6.83
CA VAL A 365 8.73 -15.35 8.25
C VAL A 365 7.22 -15.33 8.44
N THR A 366 6.76 -15.66 9.66
CA THR A 366 5.36 -15.97 9.92
C THR A 366 4.78 -15.20 11.10
N GLU A 367 3.45 -15.17 11.18
CA GLU A 367 2.68 -14.63 12.29
C GLU A 367 2.92 -15.31 13.66
N LYS A 368 3.58 -16.49 13.67
CA LYS A 368 3.91 -17.23 14.90
C LYS A 368 5.40 -17.17 15.27
N GLY A 369 6.12 -16.19 14.76
CA GLY A 369 7.50 -15.90 15.15
C GLY A 369 8.56 -16.80 14.57
N GLY A 370 8.18 -17.75 13.74
CA GLY A 370 9.10 -18.63 13.01
C GLY A 370 9.15 -18.29 11.53
N GLY A 371 9.70 -19.23 10.76
CA GLY A 371 9.80 -19.08 9.32
C GLY A 371 10.55 -20.22 8.67
N SER A 372 11.01 -19.98 7.45
CA SER A 372 11.78 -20.95 6.69
C SER A 372 12.71 -20.29 5.69
N ILE A 373 13.83 -20.95 5.44
CA ILE A 373 14.72 -20.68 4.32
C ILE A 373 14.47 -21.78 3.30
N TYR A 374 14.01 -21.41 2.12
CA TYR A 374 13.76 -22.31 1.01
C TYR A 374 14.89 -22.21 -0.01
N THR A 375 15.48 -23.34 -0.38
CA THR A 375 16.51 -23.46 -1.40
C THR A 375 16.09 -24.47 -2.46
N GLU A 376 16.76 -24.46 -3.61
CA GLU A 376 16.47 -25.38 -4.72
C GLU A 376 15.01 -25.28 -5.21
N LEU A 377 14.50 -24.04 -5.30
CA LEU A 377 13.20 -23.75 -5.88
C LEU A 377 13.24 -24.12 -7.37
N LYS A 378 12.76 -25.32 -7.71
CA LYS A 378 12.76 -25.81 -9.09
C LYS A 378 11.49 -25.32 -9.81
N LYS A 379 11.67 -24.96 -11.07
CA LYS A 379 10.58 -24.68 -11.98
C LYS A 379 9.80 -25.97 -12.26
N HIS A 380 8.49 -25.85 -12.32
CA HIS A 380 7.60 -26.97 -12.62
C HIS A 380 7.71 -27.39 -14.11
N ASP A 381 7.73 -28.66 -14.40
CA ASP A 381 7.73 -29.23 -15.75
C ASP A 381 6.38 -29.86 -16.16
N GLY A 382 5.31 -29.16 -15.90
CA GLY A 382 4.03 -29.33 -16.61
C GLY A 382 3.00 -30.27 -16.02
N ALA A 383 3.23 -31.14 -15.01
CA ALA A 383 2.22 -32.11 -14.61
C ALA A 383 1.83 -32.15 -13.12
N GLN A 384 2.66 -31.73 -12.20
CA GLN A 384 2.32 -31.72 -10.78
C GLN A 384 2.99 -30.56 -10.03
N ARG A 385 2.21 -29.78 -9.29
CA ARG A 385 2.70 -28.81 -8.30
C ARG A 385 3.35 -29.59 -7.18
N SER A 386 4.67 -29.66 -7.14
CA SER A 386 5.38 -30.34 -6.06
C SER A 386 6.12 -29.35 -5.18
N ASP A 387 6.04 -29.55 -3.86
CA ASP A 387 6.78 -28.87 -2.79
C ASP A 387 8.28 -29.27 -2.83
N THR A 388 8.95 -29.11 -3.96
CA THR A 388 10.33 -29.57 -4.17
C THR A 388 11.41 -28.57 -3.77
N ALA A 389 11.14 -27.72 -2.78
CA ALA A 389 12.18 -26.90 -2.17
C ALA A 389 12.80 -27.61 -0.97
N LYS A 390 14.10 -27.54 -0.82
CA LYS A 390 14.74 -27.85 0.47
C LYS A 390 14.39 -26.74 1.46
N GLN A 391 14.02 -27.12 2.67
CA GLN A 391 13.57 -26.20 3.71
C GLN A 391 14.43 -26.32 4.96
N ALA A 392 15.03 -25.21 5.40
CA ALA A 392 15.57 -25.05 6.74
C ALA A 392 14.60 -24.18 7.57
N LYS A 393 14.14 -24.69 8.71
CA LYS A 393 13.21 -23.93 9.57
C LYS A 393 13.95 -22.90 10.40
N LEU A 394 13.39 -21.70 10.49
CA LEU A 394 13.78 -20.71 11.49
C LEU A 394 13.13 -21.07 12.82
N ALA A 395 13.93 -21.18 13.87
CA ALA A 395 13.42 -21.41 15.22
C ALA A 395 12.46 -20.27 15.62
N SER A 396 11.36 -20.60 16.31
CA SER A 396 10.35 -19.61 16.69
C SER A 396 10.90 -18.62 17.70
N ALA A 397 10.69 -17.34 17.43
CA ALA A 397 10.99 -16.22 18.31
C ALA A 397 9.87 -15.87 19.29
N GLY A 398 8.69 -16.47 19.13
CA GLY A 398 7.56 -16.38 20.06
C GLY A 398 6.43 -15.46 19.64
N GLY A 399 6.66 -14.36 18.97
CA GLY A 399 5.65 -13.39 18.56
C GLY A 399 5.50 -13.27 17.04
N MET A 400 4.59 -12.42 16.57
CA MET A 400 4.40 -12.14 15.14
C MET A 400 5.62 -11.39 14.59
N LEU A 401 6.12 -11.82 13.43
CA LEU A 401 7.18 -11.13 12.69
C LEU A 401 6.56 -10.34 11.53
N TYR A 402 6.95 -9.08 11.39
CA TYR A 402 6.38 -8.16 10.38
C TYR A 402 7.31 -7.92 9.19
N SER A 403 8.60 -8.04 9.40
CA SER A 403 9.60 -7.72 8.39
C SER A 403 10.77 -8.68 8.43
N VAL A 404 11.44 -8.84 7.29
CA VAL A 404 12.62 -9.69 7.17
C VAL A 404 13.66 -9.01 6.28
N ALA A 405 14.93 -9.13 6.67
CA ALA A 405 16.09 -8.71 5.89
C ALA A 405 17.17 -9.78 5.95
N VAL A 406 17.95 -9.92 4.90
CA VAL A 406 19.00 -10.94 4.78
C VAL A 406 20.26 -10.33 4.20
N THR A 407 21.44 -10.73 4.71
CA THR A 407 22.74 -10.28 4.17
C THR A 407 23.05 -10.91 2.81
N GLY A 408 23.92 -10.26 2.03
CA GLY A 408 24.28 -10.68 0.67
C GLY A 408 24.92 -12.06 0.59
N ASP A 409 25.61 -12.47 1.66
CA ASP A 409 26.19 -13.81 1.79
C ASP A 409 25.20 -14.88 2.32
N ALA A 410 23.94 -14.49 2.55
CA ALA A 410 22.88 -15.32 3.10
C ALA A 410 23.18 -15.95 4.48
N LYS A 411 24.18 -15.45 5.21
CA LYS A 411 24.57 -16.03 6.50
C LYS A 411 23.82 -15.45 7.67
N ARG A 412 23.21 -14.29 7.55
CA ARG A 412 22.47 -13.61 8.62
C ARG A 412 21.07 -13.25 8.15
N VAL A 413 20.08 -13.71 8.89
CA VAL A 413 18.67 -13.36 8.73
C VAL A 413 18.23 -12.53 9.91
N PHE A 414 17.57 -11.41 9.65
CA PHE A 414 17.01 -10.49 10.64
C PHE A 414 15.51 -10.42 10.44
N ALA A 415 14.72 -10.53 11.51
CA ALA A 415 13.28 -10.31 11.43
C ALA A 415 12.77 -9.48 12.60
N GLY A 416 11.95 -8.49 12.28
CA GLY A 416 11.32 -7.59 13.25
C GLY A 416 9.99 -8.12 13.76
N GLY A 417 9.80 -8.07 15.08
CA GLY A 417 8.65 -8.65 15.75
C GLY A 417 7.72 -7.66 16.45
N ASP A 418 6.57 -8.16 16.86
CA ASP A 418 5.57 -7.45 17.67
C ASP A 418 6.06 -7.17 19.11
N ASP A 419 7.04 -7.95 19.58
CA ASP A 419 7.69 -7.79 20.88
C ASP A 419 8.70 -6.62 20.93
N GLY A 420 8.85 -5.89 19.81
CA GLY A 420 9.78 -4.78 19.68
C GLY A 420 11.23 -5.18 19.49
N LYS A 421 11.51 -6.46 19.23
CA LYS A 421 12.88 -6.96 19.00
C LYS A 421 13.11 -7.31 17.54
N VAL A 422 14.37 -7.33 17.17
CA VAL A 422 14.84 -7.96 15.93
C VAL A 422 15.52 -9.27 16.29
N TRP A 423 14.98 -10.35 15.80
CA TRP A 423 15.50 -11.70 15.99
C TRP A 423 16.48 -12.06 14.88
N LEU A 424 17.50 -12.84 15.23
CA LEU A 424 18.62 -13.19 14.37
C LEU A 424 18.76 -14.69 14.21
N TRP A 425 18.98 -15.12 12.97
CA TRP A 425 19.30 -16.52 12.63
C TRP A 425 20.53 -16.54 11.71
N ASP A 426 21.24 -17.67 11.75
CA ASP A 426 22.25 -17.99 10.74
C ASP A 426 21.60 -18.53 9.44
N GLY A 427 22.40 -18.73 8.40
CA GLY A 427 21.94 -19.25 7.12
C GLY A 427 21.43 -20.70 7.16
N ALA A 428 21.61 -21.42 8.28
CA ALA A 428 21.05 -22.74 8.52
C ALA A 428 19.72 -22.71 9.30
N GLY A 429 19.27 -21.51 9.71
CA GLY A 429 18.02 -21.30 10.46
C GLY A 429 18.16 -21.40 11.98
N LYS A 430 19.36 -21.56 12.51
CA LYS A 430 19.61 -21.55 13.95
C LYS A 430 19.52 -20.12 14.48
N GLN A 431 18.73 -19.90 15.50
CA GLN A 431 18.65 -18.61 16.20
C GLN A 431 19.98 -18.29 16.90
N THR A 432 20.52 -17.10 16.61
CA THR A 432 21.82 -16.64 17.12
C THR A 432 21.71 -15.53 18.14
N GLY A 433 20.56 -14.88 18.26
CA GLY A 433 20.33 -13.83 19.24
C GLY A 433 19.14 -12.92 18.90
N SER A 434 19.12 -11.78 19.57
CA SER A 434 18.16 -10.69 19.27
C SER A 434 18.81 -9.32 19.50
N ILE A 435 18.29 -8.31 18.83
CA ILE A 435 18.64 -6.89 19.01
C ILE A 435 17.42 -6.19 19.62
N ALA A 436 17.63 -5.47 20.72
CA ALA A 436 16.65 -4.52 21.25
C ALA A 436 16.95 -3.13 20.65
N PRO A 437 15.99 -2.49 19.99
CA PRO A 437 16.15 -1.16 19.39
C PRO A 437 16.45 -0.05 20.37
#